data_27d7a8bc5d62e43bce9f31afdfe66be3
#
_entry.id   27d7a8bc5d62e43bce9f31afdfe66be3
#
_cell.length_a   1.000
_cell.length_b   1.000
_cell.length_c   1.000
_cell.angle_alpha   90.00
_cell.angle_beta   90.00
_cell.angle_gamma   90.00
#
_symmetry.space_group_name_H-M   'P 1'
#
loop_
_entity.id
_entity.type
_entity.pdbx_description
1 polymer ?
#
loop_
_entity_poly.entity_id
_entity_poly.type
_entity_poly.pdbx_seq_one_letter_code
_entity_poly.pdbx_strand_id
1 'polypeptide(L)'
;MREVGTGHVTLEIDGHRADIVLNRPDKRNAMNQAVLGDLRRAFEEVDADEDVRAIALLGEGPVFSAGMDLEMMAGRAEEGGELEVGLGDVIEVIADARVPVVAGIKRAAPAGAFELTLPADFRIISEDAQYGVIEVKLGLFPSAGAPTRLARLVGLAKAKELVLSGEFIDPEEAERIGLVNEVCDAEEVDDRARAQADRLAENAPLGMERARKVLNATLNMPLEESLEFEQALSGPLTDTDDYTEGFEARIEGREPEFEGR
;
A
#
# COMPACT_ATOMS: atom_id res chain seq x y z
N MET A 1 -6.06 -16.87 -9.53
CA MET A 1 -6.81 -15.83 -8.80
C MET A 1 -8.02 -16.48 -8.11
N ARG A 2 -8.22 -16.27 -6.81
CA ARG A 2 -9.37 -16.77 -6.02
C ARG A 2 -10.09 -15.61 -5.34
N GLU A 3 -11.38 -15.78 -5.09
CA GLU A 3 -12.18 -14.80 -4.35
C GLU A 3 -11.87 -14.86 -2.85
N VAL A 4 -11.87 -13.69 -2.21
CA VAL A 4 -11.75 -13.53 -0.77
C VAL A 4 -13.12 -13.12 -0.21
N GLY A 5 -13.57 -13.78 0.84
CA GLY A 5 -14.80 -13.44 1.54
C GLY A 5 -16.04 -13.36 0.63
N THR A 6 -16.52 -12.16 0.34
CA THR A 6 -17.71 -11.92 -0.51
C THR A 6 -17.41 -11.90 -2.00
N GLY A 7 -16.12 -11.98 -2.40
CA GLY A 7 -15.67 -11.95 -3.78
C GLY A 7 -15.44 -10.54 -4.35
N HIS A 8 -15.55 -9.50 -3.52
CA HIS A 8 -15.22 -8.12 -3.94
C HIS A 8 -13.72 -7.81 -3.90
N VAL A 9 -12.92 -8.73 -3.42
CA VAL A 9 -11.46 -8.75 -3.50
C VAL A 9 -11.05 -10.12 -3.98
N THR A 10 -10.06 -10.18 -4.85
CA THR A 10 -9.42 -11.44 -5.26
C THR A 10 -7.97 -11.46 -4.82
N LEU A 11 -7.46 -12.67 -4.59
CA LEU A 11 -6.09 -12.94 -4.21
C LEU A 11 -5.49 -13.98 -5.17
N GLU A 12 -4.30 -13.70 -5.67
CA GLU A 12 -3.47 -14.64 -6.41
C GLU A 12 -2.06 -14.63 -5.85
N ILE A 13 -1.47 -15.80 -5.69
CA ILE A 13 -0.05 -15.93 -5.34
C ILE A 13 0.68 -16.46 -6.56
N ASP A 14 1.68 -15.72 -7.02
CA ASP A 14 2.53 -16.05 -8.16
C ASP A 14 3.99 -15.99 -7.71
N GLY A 15 4.62 -17.16 -7.53
CA GLY A 15 5.92 -17.24 -6.90
C GLY A 15 5.89 -16.70 -5.47
N HIS A 16 6.64 -15.64 -5.19
CA HIS A 16 6.71 -14.96 -3.89
C HIS A 16 5.89 -13.66 -3.86
N ARG A 17 5.15 -13.33 -4.93
CA ARG A 17 4.27 -12.16 -4.98
C ARG A 17 2.82 -12.55 -4.72
N ALA A 18 2.12 -11.75 -3.91
CA ALA A 18 0.67 -11.81 -3.77
C ALA A 18 0.04 -10.61 -4.49
N ASP A 19 -0.89 -10.87 -5.43
CA ASP A 19 -1.73 -9.86 -6.03
C ASP A 19 -3.03 -9.78 -5.25
N ILE A 20 -3.28 -8.65 -4.56
CA ILE A 20 -4.56 -8.32 -3.91
C ILE A 20 -5.29 -7.34 -4.82
N VAL A 21 -6.43 -7.75 -5.38
CA VAL A 21 -7.12 -6.99 -6.42
C VAL A 21 -8.55 -6.64 -5.97
N LEU A 22 -8.85 -5.34 -5.92
CA LEU A 22 -10.23 -4.87 -5.78
C LEU A 22 -11.05 -5.37 -6.98
N ASN A 23 -12.13 -6.10 -6.75
CA ASN A 23 -12.90 -6.80 -7.78
C ASN A 23 -14.39 -6.42 -7.76
N ARG A 24 -14.66 -5.14 -7.96
CA ARG A 24 -16.02 -4.59 -8.11
C ARG A 24 -16.05 -3.58 -9.28
N PRO A 25 -15.61 -4.00 -10.50
CA PRO A 25 -15.38 -3.07 -11.61
C PRO A 25 -16.65 -2.38 -12.11
N ASP A 26 -17.84 -3.02 -12.01
CA ASP A 26 -19.16 -2.48 -12.32
C ASP A 26 -19.52 -1.25 -11.45
N LYS A 27 -18.97 -1.14 -10.27
CA LYS A 27 -19.06 0.01 -9.36
C LYS A 27 -17.75 0.79 -9.26
N ARG A 28 -16.84 0.63 -10.24
CA ARG A 28 -15.53 1.29 -10.28
C ARG A 28 -14.73 1.05 -8.99
N ASN A 29 -14.82 -0.16 -8.44
CA ASN A 29 -14.17 -0.58 -7.20
C ASN A 29 -14.48 0.34 -5.99
N ALA A 30 -15.69 0.92 -5.94
CA ALA A 30 -16.16 1.67 -4.79
C ALA A 30 -16.21 0.77 -3.55
N MET A 31 -15.62 1.27 -2.44
CA MET A 31 -15.41 0.51 -1.21
C MET A 31 -16.62 0.63 -0.29
N ASN A 32 -17.38 -0.46 -0.18
CA ASN A 32 -18.42 -0.67 0.84
C ASN A 32 -17.89 -1.57 1.96
N GLN A 33 -18.75 -1.88 2.94
CA GLN A 33 -18.42 -2.73 4.08
C GLN A 33 -17.85 -4.10 3.66
N ALA A 34 -18.39 -4.71 2.60
CA ALA A 34 -17.93 -6.00 2.10
C ALA A 34 -16.51 -5.90 1.51
N VAL A 35 -16.22 -4.87 0.69
CA VAL A 35 -14.88 -4.62 0.15
C VAL A 35 -13.86 -4.38 1.26
N LEU A 36 -14.20 -3.56 2.27
CA LEU A 36 -13.30 -3.30 3.39
C LEU A 36 -13.00 -4.58 4.19
N GLY A 37 -14.02 -5.39 4.47
CA GLY A 37 -13.86 -6.67 5.14
C GLY A 37 -13.03 -7.68 4.35
N ASP A 38 -13.24 -7.74 3.02
CA ASP A 38 -12.48 -8.63 2.15
C ASP A 38 -11.03 -8.18 1.99
N LEU A 39 -10.77 -6.87 1.87
CA LEU A 39 -9.39 -6.32 1.86
C LEU A 39 -8.64 -6.68 3.14
N ARG A 40 -9.23 -6.38 4.30
CA ARG A 40 -8.61 -6.72 5.57
C ARG A 40 -8.25 -8.20 5.64
N ARG A 41 -9.19 -9.08 5.28
CA ARG A 41 -8.98 -10.53 5.27
C ARG A 41 -7.88 -10.94 4.30
N ALA A 42 -7.83 -10.35 3.09
CA ALA A 42 -6.79 -10.65 2.10
C ALA A 42 -5.40 -10.33 2.64
N PHE A 43 -5.21 -9.18 3.28
CA PHE A 43 -3.93 -8.81 3.89
C PHE A 43 -3.57 -9.71 5.07
N GLU A 44 -4.54 -10.04 5.95
CA GLU A 44 -4.33 -10.97 7.07
C GLU A 44 -3.92 -12.37 6.59
N GLU A 45 -4.53 -12.88 5.49
CA GLU A 45 -4.17 -14.16 4.89
C GLU A 45 -2.76 -14.16 4.28
N VAL A 46 -2.40 -13.08 3.57
CA VAL A 46 -1.06 -12.92 2.98
C VAL A 46 0.01 -12.77 4.05
N ASP A 47 -0.27 -12.02 5.12
CA ASP A 47 0.69 -11.82 6.22
C ASP A 47 1.00 -13.12 6.99
N ALA A 48 0.07 -14.07 6.97
CA ALA A 48 0.24 -15.41 7.56
C ALA A 48 1.00 -16.41 6.64
N ASP A 49 1.24 -16.06 5.38
CA ASP A 49 1.94 -16.91 4.40
C ASP A 49 3.43 -16.50 4.32
N GLU A 50 4.30 -17.31 4.92
CA GLU A 50 5.74 -17.04 5.00
C GLU A 50 6.44 -17.08 3.62
N ASP A 51 5.85 -17.72 2.61
CA ASP A 51 6.39 -17.79 1.26
C ASP A 51 6.15 -16.50 0.47
N VAL A 52 5.18 -15.67 0.88
CA VAL A 52 4.94 -14.35 0.26
C VAL A 52 5.97 -13.34 0.77
N ARG A 53 6.60 -12.62 -0.18
CA ARG A 53 7.68 -11.64 0.05
C ARG A 53 7.37 -10.23 -0.45
N ALA A 54 6.32 -10.05 -1.26
CA ALA A 54 5.82 -8.75 -1.70
C ALA A 54 4.35 -8.80 -2.08
N ILE A 55 3.66 -7.66 -2.00
CA ILE A 55 2.25 -7.52 -2.37
C ILE A 55 2.11 -6.49 -3.48
N ALA A 56 1.33 -6.82 -4.53
CA ALA A 56 0.78 -5.87 -5.48
C ALA A 56 -0.69 -5.60 -5.15
N LEU A 57 -1.03 -4.35 -4.80
CA LEU A 57 -2.40 -3.91 -4.52
C LEU A 57 -2.96 -3.20 -5.77
N LEU A 58 -3.97 -3.80 -6.38
CA LEU A 58 -4.48 -3.43 -7.70
C LEU A 58 -5.99 -3.26 -7.70
N GLY A 59 -6.55 -2.79 -8.83
CA GLY A 59 -7.99 -2.72 -9.05
C GLY A 59 -8.37 -3.35 -10.38
N GLU A 60 -9.37 -4.23 -10.40
CA GLU A 60 -9.89 -4.84 -11.61
C GLU A 60 -10.62 -3.79 -12.48
N GLY A 61 -10.56 -3.94 -13.80
CA GLY A 61 -11.22 -3.05 -14.76
C GLY A 61 -10.49 -1.71 -14.96
N PRO A 62 -11.22 -0.62 -15.30
CA PRO A 62 -10.61 0.59 -15.84
C PRO A 62 -9.96 1.52 -14.81
N VAL A 63 -10.25 1.36 -13.51
CA VAL A 63 -9.75 2.26 -12.45
C VAL A 63 -9.26 1.46 -11.25
N PHE A 64 -8.39 2.04 -10.45
CA PHE A 64 -8.02 1.46 -9.16
C PHE A 64 -9.24 1.41 -8.23
N SER A 65 -9.78 2.56 -7.83
CA SER A 65 -11.00 2.65 -7.02
C SER A 65 -11.61 4.06 -7.12
N ALA A 66 -12.95 4.14 -7.04
CA ALA A 66 -13.68 5.41 -6.95
C ALA A 66 -13.78 5.98 -5.53
N GLY A 67 -13.15 5.35 -4.53
CA GLY A 67 -13.25 5.76 -3.12
C GLY A 67 -14.35 5.02 -2.36
N MET A 68 -14.81 5.60 -1.26
CA MET A 68 -15.89 5.01 -0.48
C MET A 68 -17.22 4.99 -1.26
N ASP A 69 -17.99 3.92 -1.07
CA ASP A 69 -19.31 3.78 -1.71
C ASP A 69 -20.27 4.87 -1.20
N LEU A 70 -20.73 5.72 -2.11
CA LEU A 70 -21.54 6.91 -1.76
C LEU A 70 -22.93 6.53 -1.21
N GLU A 71 -23.52 5.42 -1.67
CA GLU A 71 -24.81 4.93 -1.16
C GLU A 71 -24.65 4.49 0.31
N MET A 72 -23.57 3.76 0.61
CA MET A 72 -23.25 3.39 1.99
C MET A 72 -22.99 4.62 2.87
N MET A 73 -22.23 5.60 2.37
CA MET A 73 -21.91 6.82 3.15
C MET A 73 -23.15 7.69 3.40
N ALA A 74 -24.05 7.80 2.42
CA ALA A 74 -25.32 8.52 2.58
C ALA A 74 -26.26 7.84 3.58
N GLY A 75 -26.44 6.52 3.49
CA GLY A 75 -27.22 5.73 4.45
C GLY A 75 -26.69 5.87 5.89
N ARG A 76 -25.36 5.86 6.05
CA ARG A 76 -24.74 6.08 7.34
C ARG A 76 -25.00 7.50 7.93
N ALA A 77 -25.06 8.51 7.06
CA ALA A 77 -25.37 9.88 7.48
C ALA A 77 -26.81 10.02 7.99
N GLU A 78 -27.75 9.24 7.45
CA GLU A 78 -29.16 9.25 7.83
C GLU A 78 -29.45 8.37 9.07
N GLU A 79 -28.92 7.16 9.12
CA GLU A 79 -29.25 6.16 10.13
C GLU A 79 -28.27 6.18 11.32
N GLY A 80 -27.10 6.78 11.15
CA GLY A 80 -26.00 6.67 12.10
C GLY A 80 -25.36 5.27 12.07
N GLY A 81 -24.43 5.04 12.98
CA GLY A 81 -23.78 3.74 13.16
C GLY A 81 -22.30 3.73 12.79
N GLU A 82 -21.61 2.75 13.35
CA GLU A 82 -20.20 2.49 13.06
C GLU A 82 -20.09 1.41 11.97
N LEU A 83 -19.03 1.46 11.17
CA LEU A 83 -18.69 0.39 10.27
C LEU A 83 -18.11 -0.78 11.10
N GLU A 84 -18.44 -2.00 10.73
CA GLU A 84 -17.84 -3.19 11.33
C GLU A 84 -16.33 -3.24 11.05
N VAL A 85 -15.95 -2.89 9.78
CA VAL A 85 -14.57 -2.64 9.38
C VAL A 85 -14.51 -1.26 8.77
N GLY A 86 -13.75 -0.35 9.36
CA GLY A 86 -13.52 0.99 8.84
C GLY A 86 -12.38 1.02 7.82
N LEU A 87 -12.31 2.09 7.04
CA LEU A 87 -11.16 2.31 6.14
C LEU A 87 -9.85 2.41 6.94
N GLY A 88 -9.88 3.01 8.13
CA GLY A 88 -8.73 3.09 9.03
C GLY A 88 -8.17 1.72 9.39
N ASP A 89 -9.04 0.75 9.70
CA ASP A 89 -8.62 -0.62 10.05
C ASP A 89 -7.89 -1.30 8.88
N VAL A 90 -8.36 -1.10 7.64
CA VAL A 90 -7.70 -1.62 6.44
C VAL A 90 -6.34 -0.94 6.22
N ILE A 91 -6.28 0.38 6.40
CA ILE A 91 -5.04 1.16 6.28
C ILE A 91 -3.99 0.71 7.31
N GLU A 92 -4.41 0.38 8.54
CA GLU A 92 -3.52 -0.16 9.57
C GLU A 92 -2.95 -1.53 9.16
N VAL A 93 -3.79 -2.44 8.66
CA VAL A 93 -3.33 -3.75 8.20
C VAL A 93 -2.33 -3.63 7.04
N ILE A 94 -2.53 -2.68 6.09
CA ILE A 94 -1.56 -2.41 5.02
C ILE A 94 -0.25 -1.84 5.58
N ALA A 95 -0.34 -0.90 6.53
CA ALA A 95 0.83 -0.29 7.15
C ALA A 95 1.68 -1.30 7.94
N ASP A 96 1.01 -2.23 8.61
CA ASP A 96 1.63 -3.26 9.47
C ASP A 96 2.00 -4.54 8.71
N ALA A 97 1.67 -4.65 7.41
CA ALA A 97 2.02 -5.81 6.61
C ALA A 97 3.51 -6.16 6.75
N ARG A 98 3.81 -7.44 6.88
CA ARG A 98 5.17 -7.95 7.07
C ARG A 98 6.07 -7.64 5.86
N VAL A 99 5.50 -7.71 4.66
CA VAL A 99 6.20 -7.55 3.39
C VAL A 99 5.86 -6.22 2.70
N PRO A 100 6.71 -5.73 1.78
CA PRO A 100 6.44 -4.49 1.06
C PRO A 100 5.18 -4.57 0.20
N VAL A 101 4.47 -3.44 0.14
CA VAL A 101 3.24 -3.25 -0.64
C VAL A 101 3.49 -2.26 -1.77
N VAL A 102 3.16 -2.66 -3.00
CA VAL A 102 3.20 -1.83 -4.20
C VAL A 102 1.78 -1.58 -4.68
N ALA A 103 1.32 -0.34 -4.65
CA ALA A 103 0.00 0.04 -5.16
C ALA A 103 0.09 0.46 -6.63
N GLY A 104 -0.70 -0.19 -7.49
CA GLY A 104 -0.88 0.18 -8.90
C GLY A 104 -2.18 0.99 -9.07
N ILE A 105 -2.04 2.29 -9.34
CA ILE A 105 -3.12 3.28 -9.30
C ILE A 105 -3.47 3.74 -10.70
N LYS A 106 -4.35 3.01 -11.38
CA LYS A 106 -4.80 3.40 -12.72
C LYS A 106 -6.02 4.32 -12.67
N ARG A 107 -5.97 5.43 -13.39
CA ARG A 107 -7.00 6.43 -13.72
C ARG A 107 -7.74 7.08 -12.55
N ALA A 108 -8.03 6.40 -11.44
CA ALA A 108 -8.73 7.04 -10.34
C ALA A 108 -8.42 6.41 -8.98
N ALA A 109 -8.07 7.26 -8.03
CA ALA A 109 -8.05 6.98 -6.59
C ALA A 109 -8.35 8.28 -5.82
N PRO A 110 -9.61 8.78 -5.83
CA PRO A 110 -10.01 9.93 -5.05
C PRO A 110 -10.35 9.57 -3.60
N ALA A 111 -10.26 10.54 -2.70
CA ALA A 111 -10.75 10.46 -1.32
C ALA A 111 -10.23 9.21 -0.57
N GLY A 112 -11.11 8.38 -0.03
CA GLY A 112 -10.73 7.17 0.69
C GLY A 112 -9.88 6.20 -0.12
N ALA A 113 -9.97 6.18 -1.47
CA ALA A 113 -9.07 5.38 -2.30
C ALA A 113 -7.65 5.96 -2.30
N PHE A 114 -7.50 7.28 -2.28
CA PHE A 114 -6.23 7.93 -2.07
C PHE A 114 -5.64 7.54 -0.70
N GLU A 115 -6.46 7.65 0.38
CA GLU A 115 -6.03 7.27 1.72
C GLU A 115 -5.55 5.82 1.80
N LEU A 116 -6.26 4.89 1.10
CA LEU A 116 -5.90 3.46 1.03
C LEU A 116 -4.49 3.22 0.46
N THR A 117 -4.02 4.09 -0.45
CA THR A 117 -2.70 3.93 -1.09
C THR A 117 -1.55 4.51 -0.27
N LEU A 118 -1.81 5.38 0.70
CA LEU A 118 -0.76 6.05 1.46
C LEU A 118 0.12 5.14 2.34
N PRO A 119 -0.39 4.04 2.93
CA PRO A 119 0.44 3.11 3.68
C PRO A 119 1.28 2.18 2.82
N ALA A 120 1.02 2.08 1.50
CA ALA A 120 1.86 1.30 0.60
C ALA A 120 3.29 1.87 0.55
N ASP A 121 4.29 0.99 0.37
CA ASP A 121 5.69 1.39 0.29
C ASP A 121 6.02 2.04 -1.05
N PHE A 122 5.40 1.53 -2.13
CA PHE A 122 5.53 2.07 -3.48
C PHE A 122 4.16 2.36 -4.08
N ARG A 123 4.08 3.44 -4.87
CA ARG A 123 2.89 3.85 -5.64
C ARG A 123 3.30 4.11 -7.07
N ILE A 124 2.68 3.37 -8.00
CA ILE A 124 2.83 3.52 -9.45
C ILE A 124 1.48 4.03 -9.96
N ILE A 125 1.47 5.14 -10.68
CA ILE A 125 0.24 5.83 -11.05
C ILE A 125 0.17 6.08 -12.55
N SER A 126 -1.06 6.08 -13.11
CA SER A 126 -1.23 6.46 -14.50
C SER A 126 -1.15 7.98 -14.70
N GLU A 127 -0.64 8.39 -15.86
CA GLU A 127 -0.50 9.80 -16.27
C GLU A 127 -1.82 10.58 -16.31
N ASP A 128 -2.96 9.86 -16.47
CA ASP A 128 -4.31 10.42 -16.52
C ASP A 128 -5.09 10.29 -15.19
N ALA A 129 -4.42 9.95 -14.09
CA ALA A 129 -5.09 9.63 -12.84
C ALA A 129 -5.72 10.84 -12.13
N GLN A 130 -6.96 10.69 -11.71
CA GLN A 130 -7.61 11.54 -10.72
C GLN A 130 -7.19 11.08 -9.31
N TYR A 131 -6.15 11.69 -8.78
CA TYR A 131 -5.51 11.31 -7.52
C TYR A 131 -5.53 12.46 -6.52
N GLY A 132 -6.17 12.28 -5.35
CA GLY A 132 -6.23 13.36 -4.36
C GLY A 132 -7.27 13.18 -3.26
N VAL A 133 -7.11 13.98 -2.20
CA VAL A 133 -7.98 14.04 -1.02
C VAL A 133 -9.05 15.13 -1.19
N ILE A 134 -10.23 14.75 -1.65
CA ILE A 134 -11.30 15.67 -2.01
C ILE A 134 -12.40 15.81 -0.95
N GLU A 135 -12.23 15.22 0.22
CA GLU A 135 -13.24 15.13 1.29
C GLU A 135 -13.74 16.49 1.76
N VAL A 136 -12.90 17.52 1.76
CA VAL A 136 -13.31 18.87 2.16
C VAL A 136 -14.38 19.46 1.24
N LYS A 137 -14.48 19.01 0.00
CA LYS A 137 -15.56 19.39 -0.94
C LYS A 137 -16.87 18.64 -0.68
N LEU A 138 -16.81 17.56 0.14
CA LEU A 138 -17.97 16.77 0.54
C LEU A 138 -18.44 17.09 1.97
N GLY A 139 -17.89 18.14 2.60
CA GLY A 139 -18.23 18.52 3.98
C GLY A 139 -17.56 17.66 5.04
N LEU A 140 -16.50 16.91 4.66
CA LEU A 140 -15.71 16.05 5.51
C LEU A 140 -14.24 16.51 5.50
N PHE A 141 -13.40 15.82 6.27
CA PHE A 141 -11.95 15.83 6.05
C PHE A 141 -11.46 14.38 5.98
N PRO A 142 -10.33 14.08 5.31
CA PRO A 142 -9.79 12.74 5.24
C PRO A 142 -9.40 12.28 6.64
N SER A 143 -10.05 11.24 7.15
CA SER A 143 -9.94 10.82 8.56
C SER A 143 -9.34 9.43 8.76
N ALA A 144 -8.95 8.76 7.66
CA ALA A 144 -8.29 7.47 7.73
C ALA A 144 -6.75 7.57 7.68
N GLY A 145 -6.20 8.76 7.95
CA GLY A 145 -4.76 8.97 8.16
C GLY A 145 -4.07 9.87 7.14
N ALA A 146 -4.76 10.36 6.09
CA ALA A 146 -4.11 11.18 5.06
C ALA A 146 -3.44 12.46 5.62
N PRO A 147 -4.04 13.27 6.48
CA PRO A 147 -3.37 14.48 6.98
C PRO A 147 -2.04 14.17 7.68
N THR A 148 -2.01 13.08 8.43
CA THR A 148 -0.82 12.68 9.18
C THR A 148 0.25 12.06 8.26
N ARG A 149 -0.15 11.15 7.36
CA ARG A 149 0.76 10.46 6.44
C ARG A 149 1.31 11.40 5.38
N LEU A 150 0.47 12.26 4.77
CA LEU A 150 0.92 13.26 3.79
C LEU A 150 1.95 14.22 4.37
N ALA A 151 1.74 14.72 5.61
CA ALA A 151 2.69 15.63 6.23
C ALA A 151 4.08 15.00 6.39
N ARG A 152 4.15 13.68 6.53
CA ARG A 152 5.40 12.91 6.62
C ARG A 152 6.00 12.60 5.24
N LEU A 153 5.16 12.30 4.25
CA LEU A 153 5.61 11.95 2.90
C LEU A 153 6.09 13.18 2.12
N VAL A 154 5.32 14.27 2.11
CA VAL A 154 5.57 15.43 1.22
C VAL A 154 5.83 16.73 1.98
N GLY A 155 5.88 16.66 3.30
CA GLY A 155 6.05 17.81 4.17
C GLY A 155 4.76 18.59 4.43
N LEU A 156 4.73 19.30 5.56
CA LEU A 156 3.51 19.94 6.08
C LEU A 156 2.89 20.97 5.11
N ALA A 157 3.71 21.75 4.41
CA ALA A 157 3.22 22.79 3.51
C ALA A 157 2.44 22.20 2.32
N LYS A 158 3.00 21.19 1.65
CA LYS A 158 2.35 20.49 0.54
C LYS A 158 1.14 19.67 1.02
N ALA A 159 1.23 19.02 2.18
CA ALA A 159 0.09 18.32 2.76
C ALA A 159 -1.10 19.27 3.02
N LYS A 160 -0.85 20.49 3.55
CA LYS A 160 -1.90 21.51 3.70
C LYS A 160 -2.51 21.95 2.37
N GLU A 161 -1.68 22.15 1.34
CA GLU A 161 -2.16 22.49 0.01
C GLU A 161 -3.13 21.41 -0.50
N LEU A 162 -2.73 20.14 -0.49
CA LEU A 162 -3.53 19.03 -0.97
C LEU A 162 -4.83 18.85 -0.16
N VAL A 163 -4.73 18.80 1.16
CA VAL A 163 -5.88 18.50 2.03
C VAL A 163 -6.88 19.66 2.06
N LEU A 164 -6.42 20.92 2.15
CA LEU A 164 -7.30 22.06 2.32
C LEU A 164 -7.90 22.56 1.01
N SER A 165 -7.24 22.35 -0.13
CA SER A 165 -7.80 22.68 -1.43
C SER A 165 -8.83 21.64 -1.90
N GLY A 166 -8.63 20.36 -1.55
CA GLY A 166 -9.41 19.25 -2.08
C GLY A 166 -9.27 19.08 -3.59
N GLU A 167 -8.14 19.53 -4.16
CA GLU A 167 -7.86 19.39 -5.59
C GLU A 167 -7.13 18.08 -5.87
N PHE A 168 -7.31 17.55 -7.08
CA PHE A 168 -6.47 16.46 -7.55
C PHE A 168 -5.07 16.99 -7.81
N ILE A 169 -4.07 16.18 -7.48
CA ILE A 169 -2.68 16.45 -7.82
C ILE A 169 -2.40 15.91 -9.22
N ASP A 170 -1.66 16.68 -10.01
CA ASP A 170 -1.11 16.24 -11.27
C ASP A 170 -0.12 15.08 -11.04
N PRO A 171 -0.18 13.95 -11.80
CA PRO A 171 0.67 12.80 -11.59
C PRO A 171 2.17 13.09 -11.68
N GLU A 172 2.61 13.95 -12.61
CA GLU A 172 4.03 14.36 -12.72
C GLU A 172 4.47 15.17 -11.49
N GLU A 173 3.58 16.04 -10.98
CA GLU A 173 3.84 16.77 -9.74
C GLU A 173 3.89 15.81 -8.54
N ALA A 174 3.02 14.79 -8.50
CA ALA A 174 3.03 13.77 -7.44
C ALA A 174 4.35 13.00 -7.41
N GLU A 175 4.90 12.64 -8.57
CA GLU A 175 6.22 12.02 -8.70
C GLU A 175 7.32 12.98 -8.26
N ARG A 176 7.29 14.22 -8.76
CA ARG A 176 8.30 15.25 -8.45
C ARG A 176 8.46 15.52 -6.95
N ILE A 177 7.37 15.46 -6.19
CA ILE A 177 7.38 15.68 -4.73
C ILE A 177 7.58 14.39 -3.91
N GLY A 178 7.74 13.25 -4.57
CA GLY A 178 7.93 11.94 -3.93
C GLY A 178 6.66 11.34 -3.31
N LEU A 179 5.47 11.82 -3.70
CA LEU A 179 4.20 11.22 -3.29
C LEU A 179 3.96 9.89 -3.99
N VAL A 180 4.41 9.78 -5.24
CA VAL A 180 4.41 8.52 -6.02
C VAL A 180 5.82 8.23 -6.52
N ASN A 181 6.10 6.99 -6.89
CA ASN A 181 7.42 6.52 -7.29
C ASN A 181 7.62 6.47 -8.81
N GLU A 182 6.52 6.31 -9.56
CA GLU A 182 6.56 6.18 -11.03
C GLU A 182 5.23 6.63 -11.63
N VAL A 183 5.30 7.33 -12.77
CA VAL A 183 4.17 7.67 -13.63
C VAL A 183 4.32 6.94 -14.96
N CYS A 184 3.26 6.29 -15.45
CA CYS A 184 3.26 5.52 -16.69
C CYS A 184 1.89 5.53 -17.38
N ASP A 185 1.80 4.91 -18.56
CA ASP A 185 0.53 4.71 -19.26
C ASP A 185 -0.43 3.87 -18.40
N ALA A 186 -1.73 4.18 -18.43
CA ALA A 186 -2.74 3.50 -17.61
C ALA A 186 -2.80 1.99 -17.82
N GLU A 187 -2.53 1.55 -19.04
CA GLU A 187 -2.49 0.14 -19.45
C GLU A 187 -1.28 -0.60 -18.90
N GLU A 188 -0.22 0.10 -18.51
CA GLU A 188 1.04 -0.49 -17.99
C GLU A 188 1.06 -0.54 -16.45
N VAL A 189 0.20 0.20 -15.75
CA VAL A 189 0.26 0.36 -14.29
C VAL A 189 0.29 -0.97 -13.55
N ASP A 190 -0.63 -1.88 -13.87
CA ASP A 190 -0.74 -3.17 -13.17
C ASP A 190 0.51 -4.03 -13.37
N ASP A 191 1.04 -4.07 -14.61
CA ASP A 191 2.25 -4.83 -14.93
C ASP A 191 3.50 -4.21 -14.29
N ARG A 192 3.59 -2.88 -14.25
CA ARG A 192 4.67 -2.16 -13.55
C ARG A 192 4.64 -2.41 -12.05
N ALA A 193 3.45 -2.39 -11.44
CA ALA A 193 3.30 -2.68 -10.01
C ALA A 193 3.71 -4.12 -9.68
N ARG A 194 3.28 -5.10 -10.48
CA ARG A 194 3.72 -6.49 -10.34
C ARG A 194 5.23 -6.64 -10.51
N ALA A 195 5.79 -6.06 -11.57
CA ALA A 195 7.23 -6.13 -11.82
C ALA A 195 8.05 -5.48 -10.69
N GLN A 196 7.55 -4.40 -10.07
CA GLN A 196 8.18 -3.81 -8.90
C GLN A 196 8.09 -4.74 -7.69
N ALA A 197 6.93 -5.37 -7.44
CA ALA A 197 6.76 -6.33 -6.37
C ALA A 197 7.66 -7.58 -6.57
N ASP A 198 7.76 -8.09 -7.80
CA ASP A 198 8.67 -9.20 -8.13
C ASP A 198 10.13 -8.87 -7.81
N ARG A 199 10.61 -7.68 -8.23
CA ARG A 199 11.97 -7.21 -7.90
C ARG A 199 12.22 -7.10 -6.39
N LEU A 200 11.21 -6.70 -5.62
CA LEU A 200 11.30 -6.65 -4.16
C LEU A 200 11.36 -8.05 -3.57
N ALA A 201 10.58 -8.98 -4.11
CA ALA A 201 10.52 -10.37 -3.65
C ALA A 201 11.83 -11.16 -3.86
N GLU A 202 12.71 -10.69 -4.77
CA GLU A 202 14.05 -11.25 -4.99
C GLU A 202 15.04 -10.93 -3.86
N ASN A 203 14.76 -9.93 -3.01
CA ASN A 203 15.63 -9.56 -1.89
C ASN A 203 15.43 -10.50 -0.69
N ALA A 204 16.44 -10.54 0.21
CA ALA A 204 16.39 -11.31 1.45
C ALA A 204 15.17 -10.93 2.30
N PRO A 205 14.19 -11.83 2.51
CA PRO A 205 12.90 -11.47 3.09
C PRO A 205 13.00 -10.96 4.52
N LEU A 206 13.83 -11.58 5.38
CA LEU A 206 14.03 -11.12 6.76
C LEU A 206 14.68 -9.72 6.82
N GLY A 207 15.62 -9.44 5.90
CA GLY A 207 16.22 -8.11 5.78
C GLY A 207 15.22 -7.05 5.38
N MET A 208 14.37 -7.35 4.39
CA MET A 208 13.30 -6.48 3.92
C MET A 208 12.27 -6.18 5.01
N GLU A 209 11.76 -7.22 5.69
CA GLU A 209 10.80 -7.09 6.78
C GLU A 209 11.31 -6.15 7.88
N ARG A 210 12.54 -6.38 8.34
CA ARG A 210 13.14 -5.58 9.43
C ARG A 210 13.44 -4.16 9.00
N ALA A 211 13.94 -3.95 7.79
CA ALA A 211 14.16 -2.60 7.26
C ALA A 211 12.84 -1.82 7.14
N ARG A 212 11.77 -2.45 6.61
CA ARG A 212 10.44 -1.85 6.52
C ARG A 212 9.90 -1.46 7.91
N LYS A 213 10.04 -2.34 8.89
CA LYS A 213 9.61 -2.09 10.27
C LYS A 213 10.33 -0.90 10.91
N VAL A 214 11.64 -0.79 10.70
CA VAL A 214 12.42 0.37 11.17
C VAL A 214 11.97 1.65 10.47
N LEU A 215 11.86 1.64 9.14
CA LEU A 215 11.45 2.81 8.35
C LEU A 215 10.08 3.33 8.77
N ASN A 216 9.11 2.44 9.00
CA ASN A 216 7.77 2.83 9.45
C ASN A 216 7.74 3.38 10.88
N ALA A 217 8.65 2.95 11.75
CA ALA A 217 8.73 3.40 13.13
C ALA A 217 9.53 4.70 13.32
N THR A 218 10.53 4.96 12.46
CA THR A 218 11.56 5.98 12.68
C THR A 218 11.02 7.40 12.90
N LEU A 219 9.93 7.78 12.23
CA LEU A 219 9.33 9.12 12.40
C LEU A 219 8.52 9.28 13.69
N ASN A 220 8.36 8.21 14.48
CA ASN A 220 7.62 8.20 15.75
C ASN A 220 8.57 8.12 16.96
N MET A 221 9.88 8.01 16.73
CA MET A 221 10.88 7.78 17.76
C MET A 221 11.94 8.90 17.74
N PRO A 222 12.52 9.28 18.91
CA PRO A 222 13.75 10.07 18.95
C PRO A 222 14.87 9.35 18.18
N LEU A 223 15.80 10.12 17.59
CA LEU A 223 16.87 9.55 16.76
C LEU A 223 17.67 8.46 17.48
N GLU A 224 18.02 8.68 18.75
CA GLU A 224 18.81 7.74 19.56
C GLU A 224 18.07 6.41 19.75
N GLU A 225 16.78 6.46 20.12
CA GLU A 225 15.94 5.28 20.27
C GLU A 225 15.74 4.56 18.93
N SER A 226 15.58 5.31 17.82
CA SER A 226 15.46 4.73 16.47
C SER A 226 16.72 3.97 16.07
N LEU A 227 17.92 4.51 16.36
CA LEU A 227 19.19 3.82 16.08
C LEU A 227 19.38 2.57 16.95
N GLU A 228 18.95 2.59 18.21
CA GLU A 228 18.96 1.40 19.08
C GLU A 228 18.00 0.33 18.55
N PHE A 229 16.80 0.73 18.10
CA PHE A 229 15.81 -0.17 17.50
C PHE A 229 16.33 -0.80 16.20
N GLU A 230 16.98 -0.01 15.33
CA GLU A 230 17.64 -0.49 14.11
C GLU A 230 18.70 -1.56 14.43
N GLN A 231 19.60 -1.30 15.40
CA GLN A 231 20.62 -2.26 15.80
C GLN A 231 20.02 -3.54 16.37
N ALA A 232 18.96 -3.43 17.19
CA ALA A 232 18.30 -4.59 17.77
C ALA A 232 17.66 -5.51 16.69
N LEU A 233 17.15 -4.94 15.60
CA LEU A 233 16.58 -5.70 14.51
C LEU A 233 17.62 -6.21 13.50
N SER A 234 18.72 -5.47 13.28
CA SER A 234 19.76 -5.88 12.31
C SER A 234 20.68 -6.98 12.88
N GLY A 235 20.99 -6.93 14.18
CA GLY A 235 21.95 -7.87 14.81
C GLY A 235 21.65 -9.34 14.49
N PRO A 236 20.45 -9.86 14.75
CA PRO A 236 20.12 -11.26 14.51
C PRO A 236 20.16 -11.71 13.03
N LEU A 237 20.24 -10.78 12.06
CA LEU A 237 20.37 -11.15 10.64
C LEU A 237 21.70 -11.80 10.32
N THR A 238 22.77 -11.49 11.08
CA THR A 238 24.10 -12.08 10.86
C THR A 238 24.16 -13.59 11.09
N ASP A 239 23.16 -14.14 11.79
CA ASP A 239 23.07 -15.56 12.12
C ASP A 239 22.15 -16.33 11.16
N THR A 240 21.65 -15.70 10.09
CA THR A 240 20.75 -16.31 9.10
C THR A 240 21.50 -16.95 7.94
N ASP A 241 20.90 -17.98 7.33
CA ASP A 241 21.43 -18.59 6.11
C ASP A 241 21.48 -17.58 4.96
N ASP A 242 20.46 -16.68 4.86
CA ASP A 242 20.39 -15.62 3.86
C ASP A 242 21.55 -14.62 3.96
N TYR A 243 22.06 -14.35 5.18
CA TYR A 243 23.24 -13.50 5.35
C TYR A 243 24.49 -14.15 4.71
N THR A 244 24.69 -15.44 4.94
CA THR A 244 25.79 -16.20 4.37
C THR A 244 25.66 -16.28 2.85
N GLU A 245 24.48 -16.69 2.36
CA GLU A 245 24.16 -16.79 0.95
C GLU A 245 24.41 -15.47 0.18
N GLY A 246 23.96 -14.34 0.73
CA GLY A 246 24.12 -13.05 0.08
C GLY A 246 25.60 -12.66 -0.14
N PHE A 247 26.48 -12.96 0.84
CA PHE A 247 27.91 -12.69 0.69
C PHE A 247 28.60 -13.72 -0.22
N GLU A 248 28.28 -15.01 -0.12
CA GLU A 248 28.84 -16.05 -0.97
C GLU A 248 28.48 -15.83 -2.43
N ALA A 249 27.20 -15.59 -2.74
CA ALA A 249 26.73 -15.28 -4.09
C ALA A 249 27.46 -14.06 -4.68
N ARG A 250 27.65 -13.01 -3.86
CA ARG A 250 28.39 -11.79 -4.29
C ARG A 250 29.85 -12.07 -4.61
N ILE A 251 30.55 -12.90 -3.82
CA ILE A 251 31.93 -13.28 -4.05
C ILE A 251 32.06 -14.13 -5.31
N GLU A 252 31.10 -15.03 -5.53
CA GLU A 252 31.08 -15.95 -6.70
C GLU A 252 30.56 -15.29 -7.97
N GLY A 253 29.92 -14.11 -7.89
CA GLY A 253 29.35 -13.38 -9.03
C GLY A 253 28.08 -14.02 -9.61
N ARG A 254 27.30 -14.68 -8.75
CA ARG A 254 25.99 -15.26 -9.06
C ARG A 254 24.87 -14.50 -8.38
N GLU A 255 23.63 -14.68 -8.83
CA GLU A 255 22.45 -14.24 -8.09
C GLU A 255 22.25 -15.07 -6.82
N PRO A 256 21.85 -14.44 -5.69
CA PRO A 256 21.57 -15.14 -4.45
C PRO A 256 20.22 -15.88 -4.49
N GLU A 257 20.11 -16.97 -3.74
CA GLU A 257 18.89 -17.75 -3.56
C GLU A 257 18.46 -17.67 -2.09
N PHE A 258 17.70 -16.62 -1.73
CA PHE A 258 17.26 -16.39 -0.35
C PHE A 258 16.07 -17.27 0.03
N GLU A 259 16.12 -17.82 1.26
CA GLU A 259 15.08 -18.73 1.77
C GLU A 259 14.32 -18.18 3.00
N GLY A 260 14.74 -17.03 3.56
CA GLY A 260 14.08 -16.41 4.71
C GLY A 260 14.43 -17.04 6.06
N ARG A 261 15.59 -17.63 6.18
CA ARG A 261 16.02 -18.31 7.39
C ARG A 261 17.50 -18.11 7.71
#